data_08b2170ff6636373c2f4063531273d3c
#
_entry.id   08b2170ff6636373c2f4063531273d3c
#
_cell.length_a   1.000
_cell.length_b   1.000
_cell.length_c   1.000
_cell.angle_alpha   90.00
_cell.angle_beta   90.00
_cell.angle_gamma   90.00
#
_symmetry.space_group_name_H-M   'P 1'
#
loop_
_entity.id
_entity.type
_entity.pdbx_description
1 polymer ?
#
loop_
_entity_poly.entity_id
_entity_poly.type
_entity_poly.pdbx_seq_one_letter_code
_entity_poly.pdbx_strand_id
1 'polypeptide(L)'
;MRLRVLAAAIAAVALAVAASTAAGGTSARGSATAGKITVWLQNDAQSGWPEIVAAATKAFQAKHPGVDVDVQYQTWGTHLTKFDAALAGGDAPDVIEMGNTEMTKYMAAGAFRQLTRTNYPNAKTWLQGLADSCTYGGKTFCVPYYAGARAVIYRKDLYRKAGIKGTPKSLAAFNAAGKKLMKKYGKDRNFSALYFPGKYWYASMSFVYDFGGRIAVNAGGKWKGALNSKQAIAGLTALKATVKAQSRANKTGDEANPQQALVFAKGKVGSFIGNGWEWPYALDPKVGNPALAPSVGAYPMPSHIKGRFMPSFLGGSDLAIPITSQNVTMAADWIKAFTSTESERNLATQGKVIANTTTLAAINASNPQLAPFARAAKFSWFVPTTPNWANVENADVLQNMLVSIFTGRASVQKAANSASSQITRILNAGS
;
A
#
# COMPACT_ATOMS: atom_id res chain seq x y z
N MET A 1 -51.86 33.00 -11.23
CA MET A 1 -52.59 33.48 -12.42
C MET A 1 -51.83 33.04 -13.68
N ARG A 2 -52.55 32.24 -14.46
CA ARG A 2 -52.33 31.80 -15.84
C ARG A 2 -51.18 30.82 -16.11
N LEU A 3 -51.59 29.53 -16.11
CA LEU A 3 -51.40 28.49 -17.10
C LEU A 3 -51.23 28.99 -18.55
N ARG A 4 -50.32 28.37 -19.33
CA ARG A 4 -50.67 27.94 -20.70
C ARG A 4 -49.84 26.71 -21.09
N VAL A 5 -50.58 25.65 -21.35
CA VAL A 5 -50.26 24.38 -22.03
C VAL A 5 -50.03 24.66 -23.51
N LEU A 6 -49.15 23.96 -24.18
CA LEU A 6 -49.26 23.60 -25.61
C LEU A 6 -48.73 22.20 -25.85
N ALA A 7 -49.59 21.42 -26.50
CA ALA A 7 -49.45 19.99 -26.78
C ALA A 7 -48.95 19.75 -28.22
N ALA A 8 -48.32 18.58 -28.37
CA ALA A 8 -48.35 17.63 -29.49
C ALA A 8 -48.18 18.07 -30.96
N ALA A 9 -47.25 17.41 -31.65
CA ALA A 9 -47.49 16.99 -33.04
C ALA A 9 -46.75 15.65 -33.28
N ILE A 10 -47.56 14.59 -33.50
CA ILE A 10 -47.19 13.28 -34.02
C ILE A 10 -47.21 13.40 -35.53
N ALA A 11 -46.15 12.95 -36.23
CA ALA A 11 -46.21 12.66 -37.65
C ALA A 11 -45.58 11.29 -37.90
N ALA A 12 -46.42 10.33 -38.24
CA ALA A 12 -46.12 9.03 -38.78
C ALA A 12 -45.79 9.17 -40.28
N VAL A 13 -44.74 8.51 -40.78
CA VAL A 13 -44.56 8.24 -42.23
C VAL A 13 -44.28 6.75 -42.39
N ALA A 14 -45.11 6.19 -43.31
CA ALA A 14 -45.23 4.75 -43.55
C ALA A 14 -44.14 4.18 -44.49
N LEU A 15 -44.04 2.85 -44.40
CA LEU A 15 -43.31 1.86 -45.20
C LEU A 15 -43.15 2.17 -46.72
N ALA A 16 -41.96 1.84 -47.23
CA ALA A 16 -41.79 1.31 -48.56
C ALA A 16 -40.91 0.06 -48.49
N VAL A 17 -41.50 -1.12 -48.79
CA VAL A 17 -40.83 -2.38 -49.01
C VAL A 17 -40.33 -2.41 -50.45
N ALA A 18 -39.03 -2.63 -50.62
CA ALA A 18 -38.50 -3.07 -51.93
C ALA A 18 -37.59 -4.27 -51.67
N ALA A 19 -38.06 -5.43 -52.11
CA ALA A 19 -37.27 -6.65 -52.21
C ALA A 19 -36.30 -6.54 -53.37
N SER A 20 -35.03 -6.83 -53.16
CA SER A 20 -34.07 -7.15 -54.24
C SER A 20 -33.16 -8.29 -53.78
N THR A 21 -33.08 -9.23 -54.67
CA THR A 21 -32.55 -10.58 -54.62
C THR A 21 -31.04 -10.67 -54.45
N ALA A 22 -30.63 -11.78 -53.91
CA ALA A 22 -29.31 -12.29 -53.57
C ALA A 22 -28.20 -12.04 -54.61
N ALA A 23 -27.04 -11.62 -54.11
CA ALA A 23 -25.73 -11.99 -54.64
C ALA A 23 -24.78 -12.22 -53.48
N GLY A 24 -24.09 -13.38 -53.50
CA GLY A 24 -23.17 -13.78 -52.45
C GLY A 24 -22.08 -12.76 -52.22
N GLY A 25 -21.96 -12.35 -50.95
CA GLY A 25 -20.93 -11.47 -50.47
C GLY A 25 -20.33 -12.06 -49.19
N THR A 26 -19.07 -12.37 -49.27
CA THR A 26 -18.13 -12.71 -48.22
C THR A 26 -18.54 -12.13 -46.87
N SER A 27 -18.63 -13.01 -45.85
CA SER A 27 -18.77 -12.64 -44.44
C SER A 27 -17.73 -11.60 -44.08
N ALA A 28 -18.10 -10.34 -44.04
CA ALA A 28 -17.38 -9.33 -43.30
C ALA A 28 -17.44 -9.81 -41.85
N ARG A 29 -16.32 -10.33 -41.32
CA ARG A 29 -16.10 -10.44 -39.90
C ARG A 29 -16.38 -9.05 -39.31
N GLY A 30 -17.49 -8.92 -38.65
CA GLY A 30 -17.81 -7.72 -37.92
C GLY A 30 -16.60 -7.35 -37.09
N SER A 31 -16.04 -6.19 -37.30
CA SER A 31 -15.10 -5.55 -36.41
C SER A 31 -15.79 -5.51 -35.06
N ALA A 32 -15.43 -6.44 -34.17
CA ALA A 32 -15.81 -6.36 -32.77
C ALA A 32 -15.35 -4.98 -32.30
N THR A 33 -16.25 -4.16 -31.84
CA THR A 33 -15.94 -2.89 -31.20
C THR A 33 -14.89 -3.21 -30.15
N ALA A 34 -13.68 -2.66 -30.34
CA ALA A 34 -12.56 -2.85 -29.43
C ALA A 34 -13.03 -2.47 -28.03
N GLY A 35 -13.10 -3.45 -27.12
CA GLY A 35 -13.50 -3.22 -25.73
C GLY A 35 -12.48 -2.34 -25.03
N LYS A 36 -12.89 -1.68 -23.96
CA LYS A 36 -11.98 -0.94 -23.07
C LYS A 36 -12.14 -1.49 -21.65
N ILE A 37 -11.04 -1.64 -20.94
CA ILE A 37 -11.04 -1.85 -19.48
C ILE A 37 -10.30 -0.71 -18.79
N THR A 38 -10.80 -0.30 -17.62
CA THR A 38 -10.17 0.70 -16.76
C THR A 38 -9.57 0.00 -15.54
N VAL A 39 -8.29 0.27 -15.29
CA VAL A 39 -7.52 -0.32 -14.20
C VAL A 39 -7.02 0.78 -13.28
N TRP A 40 -7.39 0.75 -12.01
CA TRP A 40 -6.84 1.64 -10.99
C TRP A 40 -5.73 0.95 -10.23
N LEU A 41 -4.50 1.48 -10.35
CA LEU A 41 -3.35 1.08 -9.55
C LEU A 41 -2.92 2.24 -8.66
N GLN A 42 -2.14 1.95 -7.62
CA GLN A 42 -1.54 2.99 -6.80
C GLN A 42 -0.29 3.58 -7.48
N ASN A 43 0.05 4.82 -7.13
CA ASN A 43 1.20 5.54 -7.68
C ASN A 43 2.55 4.86 -7.40
N ASP A 44 2.62 3.89 -6.46
CA ASP A 44 3.78 3.03 -6.25
C ASP A 44 4.10 2.20 -7.52
N ALA A 45 3.08 1.71 -8.22
CA ALA A 45 3.26 0.99 -9.48
C ALA A 45 3.82 1.89 -10.58
N GLN A 46 3.37 3.17 -10.61
CA GLN A 46 3.86 4.16 -11.57
C GLN A 46 5.35 4.49 -11.36
N SER A 47 5.79 4.62 -10.12
CA SER A 47 7.16 5.00 -9.79
C SER A 47 8.09 3.81 -9.60
N GLY A 48 7.57 2.67 -9.15
CA GLY A 48 8.37 1.51 -8.76
C GLY A 48 8.57 0.46 -9.85
N TRP A 49 7.56 0.23 -10.70
CA TRP A 49 7.60 -0.86 -11.70
C TRP A 49 6.72 -0.62 -12.93
N PRO A 50 6.81 0.54 -13.59
CA PRO A 50 5.97 0.86 -14.75
C PRO A 50 6.16 -0.12 -15.91
N GLU A 51 7.38 -0.63 -16.11
CA GLU A 51 7.69 -1.59 -17.17
C GLU A 51 6.99 -2.95 -16.95
N ILE A 52 6.76 -3.33 -15.69
CA ILE A 52 6.06 -4.58 -15.37
C ILE A 52 4.56 -4.42 -15.67
N VAL A 53 3.98 -3.25 -15.34
CA VAL A 53 2.60 -2.92 -15.70
C VAL A 53 2.41 -2.94 -17.22
N ALA A 54 3.33 -2.33 -17.97
CA ALA A 54 3.29 -2.31 -19.44
C ALA A 54 3.43 -3.72 -20.03
N ALA A 55 4.34 -4.55 -19.50
CA ALA A 55 4.53 -5.93 -19.97
C ALA A 55 3.29 -6.80 -19.73
N ALA A 56 2.68 -6.70 -18.55
CA ALA A 56 1.44 -7.42 -18.23
C ALA A 56 0.27 -6.97 -19.13
N THR A 57 0.14 -5.67 -19.36
CA THR A 57 -0.87 -5.13 -20.28
C THR A 57 -0.68 -5.64 -21.71
N LYS A 58 0.56 -5.66 -22.20
CA LYS A 58 0.89 -6.23 -23.52
C LYS A 58 0.58 -7.74 -23.59
N ALA A 59 0.87 -8.49 -22.54
CA ALA A 59 0.55 -9.93 -22.46
C ALA A 59 -0.96 -10.18 -22.45
N PHE A 60 -1.74 -9.31 -21.78
CA PHE A 60 -3.20 -9.33 -21.85
C PHE A 60 -3.71 -9.01 -23.27
N GLN A 61 -3.22 -7.94 -23.88
CA GLN A 61 -3.64 -7.51 -25.23
C GLN A 61 -3.31 -8.53 -26.32
N ALA A 62 -2.26 -9.33 -26.13
CA ALA A 62 -1.95 -10.43 -27.04
C ALA A 62 -3.05 -11.52 -27.05
N LYS A 63 -3.79 -11.68 -25.96
CA LYS A 63 -4.95 -12.60 -25.84
C LYS A 63 -6.27 -11.93 -26.18
N HIS A 64 -6.33 -10.62 -26.09
CA HIS A 64 -7.51 -9.79 -26.35
C HIS A 64 -7.16 -8.68 -27.36
N PRO A 65 -6.94 -9.03 -28.64
CA PRO A 65 -6.55 -8.05 -29.67
C PRO A 65 -7.60 -6.94 -29.81
N GLY A 66 -7.13 -5.69 -29.85
CA GLY A 66 -7.97 -4.52 -30.00
C GLY A 66 -8.61 -4.01 -28.69
N VAL A 67 -8.41 -4.66 -27.56
CA VAL A 67 -8.87 -4.15 -26.26
C VAL A 67 -7.92 -3.06 -25.77
N ASP A 68 -8.47 -1.88 -25.48
CA ASP A 68 -7.74 -0.79 -24.81
C ASP A 68 -7.69 -1.01 -23.29
N VAL A 69 -6.55 -0.68 -22.68
CA VAL A 69 -6.35 -0.77 -21.23
C VAL A 69 -5.94 0.60 -20.69
N ASP A 70 -6.87 1.27 -20.03
CA ASP A 70 -6.66 2.56 -19.40
C ASP A 70 -6.18 2.37 -17.95
N VAL A 71 -4.86 2.44 -17.73
CA VAL A 71 -4.28 2.35 -16.41
C VAL A 71 -4.22 3.74 -15.76
N GLN A 72 -4.98 3.93 -14.70
CA GLN A 72 -5.08 5.18 -13.95
C GLN A 72 -4.43 5.01 -12.58
N TYR A 73 -3.48 5.90 -12.25
CA TYR A 73 -2.77 5.84 -10.98
C TYR A 73 -3.44 6.69 -9.90
N GLN A 74 -3.65 6.09 -8.74
CA GLN A 74 -4.31 6.69 -7.58
C GLN A 74 -3.28 6.98 -6.48
N THR A 75 -3.65 7.80 -5.51
CA THR A 75 -2.84 8.09 -4.32
C THR A 75 -3.48 7.49 -3.08
N TRP A 76 -2.66 6.90 -2.21
CA TRP A 76 -3.12 6.27 -0.96
C TRP A 76 -3.97 7.19 -0.07
N GLY A 77 -3.74 8.50 -0.11
CA GLY A 77 -4.49 9.45 0.73
C GLY A 77 -5.92 9.73 0.27
N THR A 78 -6.31 9.38 -0.97
CA THR A 78 -7.62 9.76 -1.54
C THR A 78 -8.35 8.62 -2.26
N HIS A 79 -7.69 7.48 -2.52
CA HIS A 79 -8.25 6.40 -3.34
C HIS A 79 -9.55 5.81 -2.77
N LEU A 80 -9.66 5.66 -1.44
CA LEU A 80 -10.88 5.12 -0.81
C LEU A 80 -12.08 6.04 -1.03
N THR A 81 -11.90 7.35 -0.81
CA THR A 81 -12.96 8.34 -1.05
C THR A 81 -13.38 8.39 -2.52
N LYS A 82 -12.40 8.30 -3.44
CA LYS A 82 -12.69 8.23 -4.88
C LYS A 82 -13.44 6.94 -5.24
N PHE A 83 -13.03 5.81 -4.66
CA PHE A 83 -13.67 4.54 -4.95
C PHE A 83 -15.09 4.47 -4.37
N ASP A 84 -15.31 4.98 -3.15
CA ASP A 84 -16.65 5.09 -2.57
C ASP A 84 -17.58 5.93 -3.48
N ALA A 85 -17.08 7.05 -4.02
CA ALA A 85 -17.82 7.88 -4.96
C ALA A 85 -18.09 7.17 -6.30
N ALA A 86 -17.09 6.49 -6.86
CA ALA A 86 -17.20 5.77 -8.13
C ALA A 86 -18.16 4.58 -8.04
N LEU A 87 -18.17 3.86 -6.91
CA LEU A 87 -19.16 2.80 -6.65
C LEU A 87 -20.58 3.35 -6.61
N ALA A 88 -20.79 4.50 -5.94
CA ALA A 88 -22.10 5.14 -5.85
C ALA A 88 -22.56 5.72 -7.19
N GLY A 89 -21.62 6.23 -8.01
CA GLY A 89 -21.89 6.81 -9.35
C GLY A 89 -22.05 5.76 -10.45
N GLY A 90 -21.61 4.53 -10.25
CA GLY A 90 -21.65 3.46 -11.26
C GLY A 90 -20.46 3.44 -12.23
N ASP A 91 -19.44 4.29 -12.02
CA ASP A 91 -18.22 4.46 -12.85
C ASP A 91 -16.95 3.94 -12.19
N ALA A 92 -17.11 2.95 -11.30
CA ALA A 92 -15.95 2.27 -10.74
C ALA A 92 -15.13 1.55 -11.85
N PRO A 93 -13.80 1.42 -11.68
CA PRO A 93 -12.95 0.75 -12.65
C PRO A 93 -13.31 -0.73 -12.80
N ASP A 94 -12.76 -1.39 -13.82
CA ASP A 94 -12.91 -2.84 -13.99
C ASP A 94 -11.97 -3.62 -13.06
N VAL A 95 -10.78 -3.06 -12.79
CA VAL A 95 -9.82 -3.60 -11.82
C VAL A 95 -9.40 -2.49 -10.86
N ILE A 96 -9.33 -2.81 -9.58
CA ILE A 96 -8.82 -1.89 -8.57
C ILE A 96 -7.74 -2.55 -7.70
N GLU A 97 -6.64 -1.81 -7.48
CA GLU A 97 -5.68 -2.11 -6.42
C GLU A 97 -6.16 -1.50 -5.10
N MET A 98 -6.23 -2.34 -4.08
CA MET A 98 -6.54 -1.95 -2.70
C MET A 98 -5.43 -2.38 -1.76
N GLY A 99 -5.19 -1.60 -0.73
CA GLY A 99 -4.39 -2.05 0.39
C GLY A 99 -5.02 -3.27 1.05
N ASN A 100 -4.19 -4.23 1.41
CA ASN A 100 -4.65 -5.48 2.04
C ASN A 100 -5.45 -5.26 3.34
N THR A 101 -5.28 -4.13 4.01
CA THR A 101 -6.03 -3.75 5.22
C THR A 101 -7.43 -3.21 4.93
N GLU A 102 -7.67 -2.78 3.71
CA GLU A 102 -8.89 -2.09 3.28
C GLU A 102 -9.92 -3.07 2.69
N MET A 103 -9.44 -4.21 2.18
CA MET A 103 -10.26 -5.21 1.48
C MET A 103 -11.50 -5.64 2.27
N THR A 104 -11.36 -5.86 3.57
CA THR A 104 -12.44 -6.43 4.41
C THR A 104 -13.69 -5.54 4.43
N LYS A 105 -13.53 -4.20 4.41
CA LYS A 105 -14.67 -3.25 4.31
C LYS A 105 -15.50 -3.53 3.06
N TYR A 106 -14.84 -3.57 1.92
CA TYR A 106 -15.50 -3.66 0.62
C TYR A 106 -16.03 -5.06 0.33
N MET A 107 -15.33 -6.11 0.78
CA MET A 107 -15.83 -7.48 0.73
C MET A 107 -17.11 -7.65 1.54
N ALA A 108 -17.15 -7.13 2.77
CA ALA A 108 -18.33 -7.18 3.63
C ALA A 108 -19.51 -6.37 3.07
N ALA A 109 -19.23 -5.26 2.38
CA ALA A 109 -20.24 -4.43 1.72
C ALA A 109 -20.73 -5.01 0.38
N GLY A 110 -20.17 -6.16 -0.09
CA GLY A 110 -20.54 -6.75 -1.39
C GLY A 110 -20.05 -5.95 -2.59
N ALA A 111 -19.03 -5.08 -2.41
CA ALA A 111 -18.53 -4.20 -3.46
C ALA A 111 -17.65 -4.90 -4.50
N PHE A 112 -17.23 -6.15 -4.27
CA PHE A 112 -16.37 -6.91 -5.16
C PHE A 112 -17.02 -8.20 -5.66
N ARG A 113 -16.66 -8.59 -6.87
CA ARG A 113 -17.01 -9.88 -7.44
C ARG A 113 -16.31 -11.00 -6.69
N GLN A 114 -17.04 -12.09 -6.40
CA GLN A 114 -16.42 -13.32 -5.92
C GLN A 114 -15.57 -13.93 -7.04
N LEU A 115 -14.36 -14.36 -6.70
CA LEU A 115 -13.41 -14.98 -7.63
C LEU A 115 -13.27 -16.49 -7.33
N THR A 116 -12.99 -17.26 -8.37
CA THR A 116 -12.64 -18.67 -8.24
C THR A 116 -11.12 -18.80 -8.12
N ARG A 117 -10.63 -19.07 -6.91
CA ARG A 117 -9.19 -19.12 -6.59
C ARG A 117 -8.39 -20.04 -7.53
N THR A 118 -8.95 -21.18 -7.93
CA THR A 118 -8.31 -22.16 -8.82
C THR A 118 -8.07 -21.63 -10.24
N ASN A 119 -8.70 -20.51 -10.62
CA ASN A 119 -8.46 -19.86 -11.92
C ASN A 119 -7.12 -19.12 -11.98
N TYR A 120 -6.41 -19.00 -10.85
CA TYR A 120 -5.11 -18.33 -10.75
C TYR A 120 -4.02 -19.37 -10.50
N PRO A 121 -3.07 -19.58 -11.45
CA PRO A 121 -2.14 -20.71 -11.43
C PRO A 121 -1.26 -20.80 -10.17
N ASN A 122 -0.90 -19.65 -9.60
CA ASN A 122 -0.03 -19.57 -8.41
C ASN A 122 -0.79 -19.53 -7.07
N ALA A 123 -2.12 -19.63 -7.09
CA ALA A 123 -2.96 -19.45 -5.91
C ALA A 123 -2.71 -20.44 -4.76
N LYS A 124 -2.20 -21.64 -5.08
CA LYS A 124 -1.86 -22.65 -4.05
C LYS A 124 -0.70 -22.23 -3.15
N THR A 125 0.13 -21.31 -3.62
CA THR A 125 1.36 -20.87 -2.93
C THR A 125 1.32 -19.40 -2.50
N TRP A 126 0.17 -18.75 -2.57
CA TRP A 126 0.02 -17.38 -2.07
C TRP A 126 0.49 -17.28 -0.61
N LEU A 127 1.13 -16.17 -0.28
CA LEU A 127 1.47 -15.86 1.11
C LEU A 127 0.19 -15.82 1.94
N GLN A 128 0.18 -16.54 3.07
CA GLN A 128 -1.04 -16.74 3.87
C GLN A 128 -1.68 -15.40 4.27
N GLY A 129 -0.89 -14.44 4.75
CA GLY A 129 -1.43 -13.12 5.16
C GLY A 129 -2.11 -12.36 4.02
N LEU A 130 -1.62 -12.49 2.78
CA LEU A 130 -2.27 -11.90 1.60
C LEU A 130 -3.48 -12.72 1.14
N ALA A 131 -3.43 -14.04 1.24
CA ALA A 131 -4.58 -14.89 0.95
C ALA A 131 -5.74 -14.63 1.94
N ASP A 132 -5.40 -14.37 3.20
CA ASP A 132 -6.39 -14.04 4.23
C ASP A 132 -7.03 -12.66 3.98
N SER A 133 -6.26 -11.65 3.53
CA SER A 133 -6.82 -10.34 3.15
C SER A 133 -7.80 -10.42 1.98
N CYS A 134 -7.65 -11.42 1.11
CA CYS A 134 -8.54 -11.68 -0.02
C CYS A 134 -9.76 -12.55 0.31
N THR A 135 -9.91 -13.01 1.58
CA THR A 135 -10.94 -13.96 1.97
C THR A 135 -11.94 -13.36 2.97
N TYR A 136 -13.21 -13.45 2.67
CA TYR A 136 -14.30 -13.04 3.57
C TYR A 136 -15.44 -14.06 3.51
N GLY A 137 -15.95 -14.51 4.67
CA GLY A 137 -16.99 -15.52 4.73
C GLY A 137 -16.66 -16.85 4.00
N GLY A 138 -15.37 -17.24 3.97
CA GLY A 138 -14.88 -18.43 3.28
C GLY A 138 -14.81 -18.31 1.74
N LYS A 139 -15.07 -17.11 1.18
CA LYS A 139 -15.05 -16.83 -0.25
C LYS A 139 -13.89 -15.93 -0.60
N THR A 140 -13.31 -16.09 -1.80
CA THR A 140 -12.22 -15.26 -2.32
C THR A 140 -12.78 -14.11 -3.16
N PHE A 141 -12.28 -12.88 -2.97
CA PHE A 141 -12.77 -11.68 -3.66
C PHE A 141 -11.64 -10.86 -4.34
N CYS A 142 -10.40 -11.22 -4.09
CA CYS A 142 -9.27 -10.57 -4.73
C CYS A 142 -8.14 -11.55 -5.02
N VAL A 143 -7.16 -11.07 -5.77
CA VAL A 143 -5.91 -11.77 -6.03
C VAL A 143 -4.80 -11.01 -5.34
N PRO A 144 -4.02 -11.66 -4.46
CA PRO A 144 -2.83 -11.05 -3.90
C PRO A 144 -1.90 -10.49 -4.98
N TYR A 145 -1.45 -9.27 -4.78
CA TYR A 145 -0.56 -8.61 -5.72
C TYR A 145 0.89 -8.62 -5.20
N TYR A 146 1.18 -7.95 -4.10
CA TYR A 146 2.49 -8.01 -3.49
C TYR A 146 2.42 -7.78 -1.99
N ALA A 147 3.48 -8.19 -1.26
CA ALA A 147 3.68 -7.84 0.13
C ALA A 147 4.77 -6.79 0.29
N GLY A 148 4.60 -5.89 1.26
CA GLY A 148 5.59 -4.90 1.66
C GLY A 148 5.99 -5.07 3.11
N ALA A 149 7.28 -5.10 3.37
CA ALA A 149 7.83 -5.00 4.72
C ALA A 149 8.87 -3.88 4.75
N ARG A 150 8.93 -3.18 5.86
CA ARG A 150 9.81 -2.02 6.02
C ARG A 150 11.09 -2.39 6.75
N ALA A 151 12.21 -1.84 6.27
CA ALA A 151 13.51 -1.94 6.91
C ALA A 151 14.16 -0.55 7.01
N VAL A 152 15.22 -0.42 7.78
CA VAL A 152 16.03 0.80 7.83
C VAL A 152 16.92 0.82 6.59
N ILE A 153 16.70 1.78 5.70
CA ILE A 153 17.58 2.12 4.58
C ILE A 153 18.51 3.23 5.06
N TYR A 154 19.83 3.06 4.89
CA TYR A 154 20.80 3.96 5.53
C TYR A 154 22.03 4.24 4.68
N ARG A 155 22.73 5.32 5.02
CA ARG A 155 23.99 5.78 4.43
C ARG A 155 25.19 5.15 5.17
N LYS A 156 25.78 4.10 4.59
CA LYS A 156 26.99 3.41 5.12
C LYS A 156 28.15 4.36 5.34
N ASP A 157 28.36 5.30 4.41
CA ASP A 157 29.42 6.30 4.46
C ASP A 157 29.27 7.28 5.62
N LEU A 158 28.03 7.77 5.86
CA LEU A 158 27.74 8.68 7.00
C LEU A 158 27.92 7.96 8.32
N TYR A 159 27.47 6.69 8.41
CA TYR A 159 27.67 5.86 9.60
C TYR A 159 29.15 5.67 9.89
N ARG A 160 29.94 5.27 8.90
CA ARG A 160 31.39 5.10 9.04
C ARG A 160 32.06 6.40 9.47
N LYS A 161 31.78 7.52 8.81
CA LYS A 161 32.33 8.86 9.14
C LYS A 161 31.93 9.32 10.54
N ALA A 162 30.80 8.85 11.08
CA ALA A 162 30.35 9.15 12.47
C ALA A 162 30.90 8.14 13.50
N GLY A 163 31.78 7.21 13.10
CA GLY A 163 32.37 6.20 13.99
C GLY A 163 31.36 5.15 14.46
N ILE A 164 30.35 4.84 13.61
CA ILE A 164 29.38 3.78 13.86
C ILE A 164 29.89 2.51 13.18
N LYS A 165 30.21 1.48 13.98
CA LYS A 165 30.72 0.19 13.49
C LYS A 165 29.53 -0.77 13.28
N GLY A 166 29.28 -1.17 12.04
CA GLY A 166 28.22 -2.12 11.66
C GLY A 166 26.80 -1.57 11.84
N THR A 167 25.81 -2.46 11.75
CA THR A 167 24.40 -2.13 11.95
C THR A 167 23.97 -2.30 13.39
N PRO A 168 23.14 -1.39 13.95
CA PRO A 168 22.64 -1.51 15.33
C PRO A 168 21.88 -2.81 15.59
N LYS A 169 22.10 -3.41 16.76
CA LYS A 169 21.51 -4.69 17.18
C LYS A 169 20.42 -4.54 18.27
N SER A 170 20.08 -3.32 18.62
CA SER A 170 18.98 -2.97 19.55
C SER A 170 18.51 -1.55 19.29
N LEU A 171 17.30 -1.20 19.71
CA LEU A 171 16.77 0.16 19.65
C LEU A 171 17.69 1.15 20.41
N ALA A 172 18.26 0.74 21.56
CA ALA A 172 19.23 1.56 22.27
C ALA A 172 20.47 1.86 21.43
N ALA A 173 21.02 0.84 20.73
CA ALA A 173 22.16 1.02 19.83
C ALA A 173 21.80 1.87 18.61
N PHE A 174 20.58 1.73 18.07
CA PHE A 174 20.07 2.57 16.99
C PHE A 174 19.99 4.04 17.42
N ASN A 175 19.45 4.30 18.59
CA ASN A 175 19.37 5.65 19.15
C ASN A 175 20.77 6.23 19.43
N ALA A 176 21.72 5.42 19.91
CA ALA A 176 23.11 5.85 20.10
C ALA A 176 23.79 6.19 18.77
N ALA A 177 23.54 5.41 17.71
CA ALA A 177 24.02 5.71 16.34
C ALA A 177 23.43 7.03 15.82
N GLY A 178 22.13 7.24 15.99
CA GLY A 178 21.48 8.50 15.61
C GLY A 178 22.03 9.70 16.37
N LYS A 179 22.32 9.59 17.66
CA LYS A 179 22.98 10.66 18.45
C LYS A 179 24.36 10.99 17.88
N LYS A 180 25.17 10.00 17.49
CA LYS A 180 26.47 10.23 16.84
C LYS A 180 26.34 10.96 15.52
N LEU A 181 25.38 10.59 14.68
CA LEU A 181 25.07 11.28 13.43
C LEU A 181 24.63 12.72 13.66
N MET A 182 23.71 12.95 14.60
CA MET A 182 23.26 14.32 14.95
C MET A 182 24.37 15.17 15.54
N LYS A 183 25.27 14.60 16.37
CA LYS A 183 26.45 15.30 16.88
C LYS A 183 27.36 15.76 15.73
N LYS A 184 27.58 14.90 14.73
CA LYS A 184 28.50 15.18 13.62
C LYS A 184 27.90 16.11 12.57
N TYR A 185 26.65 15.89 12.18
CA TYR A 185 26.02 16.55 11.04
C TYR A 185 24.87 17.49 11.42
N GLY A 186 24.39 17.45 12.64
CA GLY A 186 23.21 18.18 13.11
C GLY A 186 23.36 19.70 13.21
N LYS A 187 24.55 20.26 12.92
CA LYS A 187 24.72 21.71 12.68
C LYS A 187 23.96 22.16 11.43
N ASP A 188 23.89 21.32 10.39
CA ASP A 188 22.99 21.53 9.27
C ASP A 188 21.54 21.28 9.72
N ARG A 189 20.73 22.35 9.71
CA ARG A 189 19.33 22.29 10.12
C ARG A 189 18.46 21.40 9.22
N ASN A 190 18.92 21.07 8.02
CA ASN A 190 18.25 20.18 7.09
C ASN A 190 18.67 18.71 7.26
N PHE A 191 19.65 18.42 8.12
CA PHE A 191 20.09 17.04 8.35
C PHE A 191 19.20 16.31 9.36
N SER A 192 18.78 15.08 9.00
CA SER A 192 18.14 14.13 9.90
C SER A 192 18.97 12.85 9.99
N ALA A 193 19.27 12.39 11.20
CA ALA A 193 19.87 11.07 11.38
C ALA A 193 18.87 9.96 10.98
N LEU A 194 17.61 10.16 11.31
CA LEU A 194 16.45 9.39 10.85
C LEU A 194 15.44 10.37 10.25
N TYR A 195 15.12 10.25 8.97
CA TYR A 195 13.99 10.97 8.39
C TYR A 195 12.71 10.22 8.78
N PHE A 196 11.83 10.90 9.53
CA PHE A 196 10.60 10.29 10.05
C PHE A 196 9.50 11.36 10.10
N PRO A 197 8.63 11.44 9.09
CA PRO A 197 7.52 12.39 9.04
C PRO A 197 6.43 12.05 10.04
N GLY A 198 5.65 13.06 10.47
CA GLY A 198 4.79 12.95 11.64
C GLY A 198 3.55 12.08 11.46
N LYS A 199 3.05 11.92 10.24
CA LYS A 199 1.90 11.07 9.94
C LYS A 199 2.26 9.60 9.62
N TYR A 200 3.54 9.24 9.64
CA TYR A 200 4.02 7.91 9.25
C TYR A 200 3.60 6.81 10.22
N TRP A 201 2.33 6.45 10.22
CA TRP A 201 1.75 5.51 11.17
C TRP A 201 2.22 4.06 10.95
N TYR A 202 2.48 3.63 9.73
CA TYR A 202 2.97 2.28 9.41
C TYR A 202 4.26 1.92 10.17
N ALA A 203 5.25 2.81 10.17
CA ALA A 203 6.47 2.61 10.94
C ALA A 203 6.29 2.91 12.43
N SER A 204 5.38 3.82 12.78
CA SER A 204 5.10 4.21 14.17
C SER A 204 4.51 3.07 14.99
N MET A 205 3.55 2.34 14.42
CA MET A 205 2.90 1.24 15.14
C MET A 205 3.84 0.06 15.37
N SER A 206 4.91 -0.08 14.59
CA SER A 206 5.97 -1.06 14.87
C SER A 206 6.56 -0.91 16.28
N PHE A 207 6.71 0.33 16.77
CA PHE A 207 7.15 0.57 18.14
C PHE A 207 6.11 0.10 19.17
N VAL A 208 4.82 0.29 18.88
CA VAL A 208 3.74 -0.19 19.76
C VAL A 208 3.80 -1.72 19.88
N TYR A 209 3.88 -2.41 18.76
CA TYR A 209 3.92 -3.87 18.71
C TYR A 209 5.23 -4.43 19.29
N ASP A 210 6.35 -3.75 19.11
CA ASP A 210 7.65 -4.15 19.68
C ASP A 210 7.60 -4.20 21.21
N PHE A 211 6.91 -3.28 21.87
CA PHE A 211 6.72 -3.24 23.31
C PHE A 211 5.55 -4.12 23.81
N GLY A 212 4.93 -4.91 22.93
CA GLY A 212 3.82 -5.81 23.26
C GLY A 212 2.44 -5.15 23.27
N GLY A 213 2.34 -3.87 22.86
CA GLY A 213 1.06 -3.18 22.68
C GLY A 213 0.29 -3.65 21.44
N ARG A 214 -0.94 -3.17 21.31
CA ARG A 214 -1.82 -3.42 20.14
C ARG A 214 -2.56 -2.15 19.80
N ILE A 215 -3.00 -2.04 18.54
CA ILE A 215 -3.90 -0.95 18.12
C ILE A 215 -5.28 -1.14 18.72
N ALA A 216 -5.83 -2.35 18.59
CA ALA A 216 -7.07 -2.77 19.23
C ALA A 216 -7.04 -4.27 19.53
N VAL A 217 -7.93 -4.72 20.39
CA VAL A 217 -8.14 -6.13 20.74
C VAL A 217 -9.62 -6.47 20.57
N ASN A 218 -9.91 -7.69 20.10
CA ASN A 218 -11.25 -8.22 20.06
C ASN A 218 -11.51 -9.05 21.33
N ALA A 219 -12.60 -8.77 22.02
CA ALA A 219 -13.04 -9.50 23.20
C ALA A 219 -14.50 -9.89 23.01
N GLY A 220 -14.75 -11.14 22.65
CA GLY A 220 -16.11 -11.68 22.45
C GLY A 220 -16.89 -10.98 21.35
N GLY A 221 -16.27 -10.67 20.22
CA GLY A 221 -16.91 -10.00 19.08
C GLY A 221 -16.92 -8.46 19.15
N LYS A 222 -16.59 -7.87 20.32
CA LYS A 222 -16.49 -6.43 20.49
C LYS A 222 -15.02 -5.96 20.45
N TRP A 223 -14.76 -4.94 19.65
CA TRP A 223 -13.44 -4.35 19.54
C TRP A 223 -13.21 -3.28 20.62
N LYS A 224 -12.01 -3.26 21.18
CA LYS A 224 -11.56 -2.23 22.10
C LYS A 224 -10.23 -1.66 21.64
N GLY A 225 -10.16 -0.34 21.42
CA GLY A 225 -8.90 0.34 21.15
C GLY A 225 -7.93 0.16 22.33
N ALA A 226 -6.66 -0.15 22.02
CA ALA A 226 -5.67 -0.57 23.02
C ALA A 226 -4.38 0.25 23.00
N LEU A 227 -4.33 1.36 22.28
CA LEU A 227 -3.18 2.26 22.22
C LEU A 227 -2.86 2.94 23.56
N ASN A 228 -3.81 2.94 24.50
CA ASN A 228 -3.66 3.46 25.86
C ASN A 228 -3.22 2.41 26.87
N SER A 229 -2.91 1.18 26.45
CA SER A 229 -2.30 0.18 27.34
C SER A 229 -0.89 0.60 27.76
N LYS A 230 -0.42 0.11 28.93
CA LYS A 230 0.92 0.37 29.44
C LYS A 230 2.00 0.08 28.40
N GLN A 231 1.86 -1.03 27.68
CA GLN A 231 2.78 -1.47 26.64
C GLN A 231 2.77 -0.52 25.44
N ALA A 232 1.59 -0.14 24.94
CA ALA A 232 1.46 0.78 23.82
C ALA A 232 2.01 2.18 24.17
N ILE A 233 1.73 2.68 25.36
CA ILE A 233 2.29 3.95 25.86
C ILE A 233 3.82 3.90 25.93
N ALA A 234 4.41 2.79 26.38
CA ALA A 234 5.86 2.61 26.39
C ALA A 234 6.45 2.66 24.98
N GLY A 235 5.82 1.97 24.00
CA GLY A 235 6.24 2.01 22.61
C GLY A 235 6.13 3.41 21.98
N LEU A 236 5.01 4.11 22.17
CA LEU A 236 4.80 5.48 21.70
C LEU A 236 5.76 6.48 22.35
N THR A 237 6.12 6.26 23.63
CA THR A 237 7.10 7.10 24.34
C THR A 237 8.51 6.90 23.78
N ALA A 238 8.91 5.65 23.51
CA ALA A 238 10.16 5.33 22.85
C ALA A 238 10.25 5.92 21.43
N LEU A 239 9.16 5.81 20.66
CA LEU A 239 9.04 6.45 19.34
C LEU A 239 9.22 7.97 19.43
N LYS A 240 8.47 8.65 20.32
CA LYS A 240 8.57 10.10 20.52
C LYS A 240 10.01 10.52 20.84
N ALA A 241 10.68 9.81 21.71
CA ALA A 241 12.07 10.08 22.08
C ALA A 241 13.02 9.90 20.89
N THR A 242 12.86 8.82 20.11
CA THR A 242 13.65 8.54 18.91
C THR A 242 13.48 9.65 17.87
N VAL A 243 12.25 9.99 17.52
CA VAL A 243 11.93 11.02 16.52
C VAL A 243 12.40 12.40 16.97
N LYS A 244 12.15 12.79 18.21
CA LYS A 244 12.61 14.07 18.78
C LYS A 244 14.13 14.23 18.69
N ALA A 245 14.88 13.17 18.93
CA ALA A 245 16.33 13.20 18.95
C ALA A 245 16.98 13.17 17.56
N GLN A 246 16.30 12.62 16.53
CA GLN A 246 16.96 12.25 15.29
C GLN A 246 16.32 12.84 14.03
N SER A 247 15.04 13.25 14.08
CA SER A 247 14.30 13.69 12.90
C SER A 247 14.00 15.18 12.92
N ARG A 248 14.20 15.80 11.76
CA ARG A 248 13.76 17.16 11.44
C ARG A 248 12.71 17.20 10.33
N ALA A 249 12.15 16.03 10.01
CA ALA A 249 11.06 15.91 9.05
C ALA A 249 9.83 16.69 9.53
N ASN A 250 8.98 17.05 8.58
CA ASN A 250 7.71 17.72 8.86
C ASN A 250 6.84 16.84 9.76
N LYS A 251 6.41 17.41 10.89
CA LYS A 251 5.59 16.71 11.89
C LYS A 251 4.11 16.56 11.48
N THR A 252 3.70 17.18 10.41
CA THR A 252 2.35 17.11 9.85
C THR A 252 2.31 16.48 8.45
N GLY A 253 3.47 16.10 7.88
CA GLY A 253 3.60 15.39 6.61
C GLY A 253 3.59 13.87 6.80
N ASP A 254 3.43 13.19 5.69
CA ASP A 254 3.56 11.73 5.57
C ASP A 254 4.84 11.32 4.83
N GLU A 255 5.04 10.04 4.62
CA GLU A 255 6.23 9.49 3.94
C GLU A 255 6.17 9.61 2.41
N ALA A 256 5.00 9.89 1.85
CA ALA A 256 4.79 10.00 0.42
C ALA A 256 4.91 11.45 -0.09
N ASN A 257 4.63 12.46 0.79
CA ASN A 257 4.62 13.87 0.41
C ASN A 257 5.41 14.75 1.40
N PRO A 258 6.70 15.06 1.12
CA PRO A 258 7.50 14.60 -0.03
C PRO A 258 7.91 13.12 0.13
N GLN A 259 8.01 12.41 -0.98
CA GLN A 259 8.42 11.00 -1.00
C GLN A 259 9.79 10.83 -0.30
N GLN A 260 9.81 10.04 0.79
CA GLN A 260 10.96 9.95 1.70
C GLN A 260 12.24 9.44 1.04
N ALA A 261 12.13 8.56 0.04
CA ALA A 261 13.28 8.07 -0.72
C ALA A 261 13.97 9.22 -1.49
N LEU A 262 13.19 10.14 -2.06
CA LEU A 262 13.74 11.32 -2.75
C LEU A 262 14.31 12.35 -1.79
N VAL A 263 13.78 12.48 -0.59
CA VAL A 263 14.39 13.28 0.48
C VAL A 263 15.74 12.70 0.89
N PHE A 264 15.83 11.37 1.02
CA PHE A 264 17.09 10.67 1.29
C PHE A 264 18.10 10.86 0.15
N ALA A 265 17.68 10.82 -1.10
CA ALA A 265 18.50 11.02 -2.28
C ALA A 265 19.22 12.40 -2.30
N LYS A 266 18.66 13.42 -1.65
CA LYS A 266 19.29 14.75 -1.48
C LYS A 266 20.55 14.75 -0.59
N GLY A 267 20.86 13.61 0.06
CA GLY A 267 22.12 13.40 0.77
C GLY A 267 22.18 13.90 2.22
N LYS A 268 21.13 14.57 2.71
CA LYS A 268 21.08 15.13 4.08
C LYS A 268 20.32 14.28 5.08
N VAL A 269 20.20 12.98 4.79
CA VAL A 269 19.52 12.00 5.62
C VAL A 269 20.43 10.83 5.91
N GLY A 270 20.58 10.46 7.19
CA GLY A 270 21.37 9.32 7.62
C GLY A 270 20.68 7.99 7.36
N SER A 271 19.36 7.93 7.61
CA SER A 271 18.52 6.76 7.39
C SER A 271 17.04 7.14 7.33
N PHE A 272 16.23 6.23 6.78
CA PHE A 272 14.77 6.26 6.88
C PHE A 272 14.25 4.81 6.98
N ILE A 273 13.01 4.64 7.43
CA ILE A 273 12.35 3.33 7.46
C ILE A 273 11.47 3.26 6.21
N GLY A 274 11.74 2.32 5.31
CA GLY A 274 11.06 2.25 4.02
C GLY A 274 10.90 0.84 3.49
N ASN A 275 10.13 0.72 2.42
CA ASN A 275 9.93 -0.52 1.66
C ASN A 275 11.12 -0.83 0.74
N GLY A 276 11.19 -2.06 0.24
CA GLY A 276 12.29 -2.51 -0.60
C GLY A 276 12.44 -1.71 -1.90
N TRP A 277 11.32 -1.30 -2.52
CA TRP A 277 11.30 -0.52 -3.76
C TRP A 277 11.79 0.93 -3.58
N GLU A 278 11.74 1.49 -2.37
CA GLU A 278 12.23 2.84 -2.10
C GLU A 278 13.75 2.96 -2.19
N TRP A 279 14.47 1.85 -2.03
CA TRP A 279 15.93 1.84 -2.22
C TRP A 279 16.33 2.13 -3.68
N PRO A 280 15.92 1.35 -4.71
CA PRO A 280 16.23 1.69 -6.08
C PRO A 280 15.63 3.04 -6.50
N TYR A 281 14.46 3.40 -5.99
CA TYR A 281 13.87 4.70 -6.30
C TYR A 281 14.70 5.88 -5.79
N ALA A 282 15.33 5.77 -4.63
CA ALA A 282 16.30 6.76 -4.14
C ALA A 282 17.55 6.88 -5.03
N LEU A 283 17.86 5.85 -5.81
CA LEU A 283 19.02 5.77 -6.71
C LEU A 283 18.66 5.96 -8.19
N ASP A 284 17.41 6.20 -8.49
CA ASP A 284 16.93 6.36 -9.86
C ASP A 284 17.64 7.54 -10.57
N PRO A 285 18.17 7.35 -11.79
CA PRO A 285 18.93 8.39 -12.49
C PRO A 285 18.09 9.57 -12.94
N LYS A 286 16.75 9.43 -13.02
CA LYS A 286 15.84 10.49 -13.46
C LYS A 286 15.39 11.38 -12.29
N VAL A 287 15.14 10.79 -11.13
CA VAL A 287 14.49 11.49 -9.99
C VAL A 287 15.26 11.38 -8.68
N GLY A 288 16.14 10.37 -8.55
CA GLY A 288 16.92 10.08 -7.36
C GLY A 288 18.38 10.55 -7.46
N ASN A 289 19.29 9.78 -6.86
CA ASN A 289 20.73 10.07 -6.87
C ASN A 289 21.56 8.79 -7.00
N PRO A 290 21.91 8.36 -8.22
CA PRO A 290 22.65 7.12 -8.47
C PRO A 290 24.06 7.10 -7.85
N ALA A 291 24.67 8.28 -7.61
CA ALA A 291 25.99 8.38 -6.96
C ALA A 291 25.99 7.84 -5.52
N LEU A 292 24.82 7.71 -4.89
CA LEU A 292 24.72 7.11 -3.56
C LEU A 292 24.82 5.58 -3.54
N ALA A 293 24.70 4.91 -4.68
CA ALA A 293 24.62 3.44 -4.75
C ALA A 293 25.69 2.69 -3.93
N PRO A 294 26.99 3.05 -3.95
CA PRO A 294 28.00 2.36 -3.14
C PRO A 294 27.79 2.56 -1.64
N SER A 295 27.07 3.61 -1.26
CA SER A 295 26.92 4.08 0.12
C SER A 295 25.60 3.68 0.77
N VAL A 296 24.65 3.10 0.03
CA VAL A 296 23.36 2.69 0.58
C VAL A 296 23.42 1.25 1.08
N GLY A 297 22.73 0.97 2.17
CA GLY A 297 22.49 -0.35 2.72
C GLY A 297 21.15 -0.41 3.44
N ALA A 298 20.74 -1.62 3.82
CA ALA A 298 19.54 -1.80 4.64
C ALA A 298 19.75 -2.84 5.73
N TYR A 299 18.95 -2.75 6.80
CA TYR A 299 18.85 -3.74 7.88
C TYR A 299 17.46 -3.68 8.53
N PRO A 300 16.93 -4.81 9.06
CA PRO A 300 15.66 -4.79 9.78
C PRO A 300 15.73 -3.85 10.98
N MET A 301 14.66 -3.10 11.28
CA MET A 301 14.63 -2.21 12.44
C MET A 301 14.89 -3.03 13.72
N PRO A 302 15.90 -2.67 14.55
CA PRO A 302 16.21 -3.44 15.75
C PRO A 302 15.19 -3.18 16.84
N SER A 303 14.80 -4.26 17.56
CA SER A 303 13.87 -4.23 18.68
C SER A 303 14.47 -3.55 19.92
N HIS A 304 13.57 -3.17 20.87
CA HIS A 304 14.00 -2.79 22.22
C HIS A 304 14.66 -3.97 22.95
N ILE A 305 14.34 -5.22 22.57
CA ILE A 305 15.00 -6.44 23.06
C ILE A 305 16.24 -6.71 22.18
N LYS A 306 17.42 -6.70 22.83
CA LYS A 306 18.70 -6.95 22.14
C LYS A 306 18.67 -8.27 21.35
N GLY A 307 19.11 -8.21 20.09
CA GLY A 307 19.19 -9.39 19.19
C GLY A 307 17.89 -9.75 18.50
N ARG A 308 16.78 -9.05 18.79
CA ARG A 308 15.50 -9.19 18.06
C ARG A 308 15.30 -8.04 17.09
N PHE A 309 14.38 -8.24 16.15
CA PHE A 309 13.90 -7.21 15.23
C PHE A 309 12.53 -6.70 15.68
N MET A 310 12.31 -5.41 15.48
CA MET A 310 11.02 -4.78 15.68
C MET A 310 10.03 -5.35 14.66
N PRO A 311 8.80 -5.73 15.06
CA PRO A 311 7.79 -6.18 14.11
C PRO A 311 7.52 -5.13 13.04
N SER A 312 7.61 -5.51 11.76
CA SER A 312 7.30 -4.63 10.64
C SER A 312 5.82 -4.74 10.28
N PHE A 313 5.20 -3.65 9.85
CA PHE A 313 3.90 -3.75 9.21
C PHE A 313 4.00 -4.59 7.94
N LEU A 314 3.21 -5.65 7.84
CA LEU A 314 3.05 -6.41 6.62
C LEU A 314 1.97 -5.72 5.79
N GLY A 315 2.40 -4.73 5.03
CA GLY A 315 1.57 -4.11 4.02
C GLY A 315 1.52 -4.98 2.77
N GLY A 316 0.90 -4.44 1.76
CA GLY A 316 0.77 -5.05 0.46
C GLY A 316 -0.54 -4.64 -0.16
N SER A 317 -0.73 -5.07 -1.38
CA SER A 317 -1.91 -4.77 -2.14
C SER A 317 -2.51 -6.02 -2.75
N ASP A 318 -3.79 -5.93 -2.98
CA ASP A 318 -4.61 -6.94 -3.62
C ASP A 318 -5.34 -6.32 -4.82
N LEU A 319 -5.65 -7.13 -5.82
CA LEU A 319 -6.40 -6.71 -7.01
C LEU A 319 -7.80 -7.32 -6.97
N ALA A 320 -8.80 -6.48 -7.08
CA ALA A 320 -10.21 -6.88 -7.06
C ALA A 320 -10.96 -6.39 -8.29
N ILE A 321 -12.10 -7.02 -8.57
CA ILE A 321 -13.03 -6.63 -9.62
C ILE A 321 -14.26 -6.03 -8.93
N PRO A 322 -14.52 -4.72 -9.09
CA PRO A 322 -15.73 -4.10 -8.55
C PRO A 322 -17.00 -4.77 -9.05
N ILE A 323 -18.01 -4.82 -8.19
CA ILE A 323 -19.31 -5.46 -8.51
C ILE A 323 -20.00 -4.82 -9.70
N THR A 324 -19.75 -3.53 -9.96
CA THR A 324 -20.31 -2.73 -11.06
C THR A 324 -19.64 -3.00 -12.41
N SER A 325 -18.44 -3.62 -12.44
CA SER A 325 -17.76 -3.93 -13.70
C SER A 325 -18.61 -4.80 -14.61
N GLN A 326 -18.71 -4.40 -15.86
CA GLN A 326 -19.35 -5.18 -16.95
C GLN A 326 -18.34 -6.03 -17.71
N ASN A 327 -17.03 -5.82 -17.49
CA ASN A 327 -15.92 -6.44 -18.20
C ASN A 327 -15.25 -7.56 -17.38
N VAL A 328 -16.01 -8.30 -16.58
CA VAL A 328 -15.50 -9.25 -15.53
C VAL A 328 -14.45 -10.22 -16.09
N THR A 329 -14.69 -10.81 -17.27
CA THR A 329 -13.75 -11.78 -17.87
C THR A 329 -12.44 -11.10 -18.26
N MET A 330 -12.50 -9.94 -18.93
CA MET A 330 -11.32 -9.16 -19.32
C MET A 330 -10.55 -8.65 -18.10
N ALA A 331 -11.26 -8.16 -17.09
CA ALA A 331 -10.66 -7.75 -15.81
C ALA A 331 -9.92 -8.92 -15.13
N ALA A 332 -10.55 -10.10 -15.07
CA ALA A 332 -9.91 -11.29 -14.51
C ALA A 332 -8.68 -11.73 -15.29
N ASP A 333 -8.71 -11.65 -16.62
CA ASP A 333 -7.58 -12.03 -17.47
C ASP A 333 -6.44 -11.01 -17.40
N TRP A 334 -6.73 -9.71 -17.24
CA TRP A 334 -5.70 -8.71 -16.97
C TRP A 334 -5.04 -8.96 -15.60
N ILE A 335 -5.82 -9.23 -14.55
CA ILE A 335 -5.29 -9.60 -13.23
C ILE A 335 -4.39 -10.85 -13.34
N LYS A 336 -4.81 -11.89 -14.06
CA LYS A 336 -3.99 -13.10 -14.29
C LYS A 336 -2.66 -12.78 -14.98
N ALA A 337 -2.66 -11.89 -15.97
CA ALA A 337 -1.45 -11.48 -16.65
C ALA A 337 -0.51 -10.73 -15.70
N PHE A 338 -1.06 -9.79 -14.91
CA PHE A 338 -0.29 -8.96 -14.00
C PHE A 338 0.22 -9.71 -12.75
N THR A 339 -0.52 -10.72 -12.28
CA THR A 339 -0.11 -11.59 -11.17
C THR A 339 0.42 -12.95 -11.62
N SER A 340 0.82 -13.08 -12.89
CA SER A 340 1.45 -14.30 -13.40
C SER A 340 2.78 -14.58 -12.67
N THR A 341 3.22 -15.83 -12.68
CA THR A 341 4.51 -16.22 -12.06
C THR A 341 5.69 -15.41 -12.62
N GLU A 342 5.65 -15.07 -13.91
CA GLU A 342 6.68 -14.25 -14.55
C GLU A 342 6.62 -12.80 -14.07
N SER A 343 5.44 -12.19 -14.08
CA SER A 343 5.23 -10.83 -13.60
C SER A 343 5.62 -10.68 -12.11
N GLU A 344 5.20 -11.63 -11.28
CA GLU A 344 5.55 -11.68 -9.85
C GLU A 344 7.06 -11.86 -9.61
N ARG A 345 7.74 -12.64 -10.47
CA ARG A 345 9.20 -12.76 -10.44
C ARG A 345 9.86 -11.42 -10.75
N ASN A 346 9.36 -10.72 -11.76
CA ASN A 346 9.85 -9.39 -12.12
C ASN A 346 9.57 -8.37 -11.01
N LEU A 347 8.41 -8.41 -10.38
CA LEU A 347 8.10 -7.61 -9.19
C LEU A 347 9.10 -7.87 -8.05
N ALA A 348 9.43 -9.14 -7.79
CA ALA A 348 10.40 -9.51 -6.76
C ALA A 348 11.82 -9.04 -7.09
N THR A 349 12.26 -9.14 -8.36
CA THR A 349 13.65 -8.88 -8.76
C THR A 349 13.89 -7.44 -9.18
N GLN A 350 12.98 -6.84 -9.92
CA GLN A 350 13.08 -5.48 -10.48
C GLN A 350 12.31 -4.46 -9.63
N GLY A 351 11.06 -4.75 -9.28
CA GLY A 351 10.21 -3.89 -8.44
C GLY A 351 10.66 -3.85 -6.98
N LYS A 352 11.47 -4.81 -6.54
CA LYS A 352 12.01 -4.89 -5.16
C LYS A 352 10.92 -4.95 -4.09
N VAL A 353 9.78 -5.54 -4.43
CA VAL A 353 8.70 -5.88 -3.49
C VAL A 353 8.75 -7.38 -3.16
N ILE A 354 8.04 -7.80 -2.12
CA ILE A 354 7.91 -9.21 -1.77
C ILE A 354 6.80 -9.78 -2.65
N ALA A 355 7.13 -10.76 -3.48
CA ALA A 355 6.16 -11.42 -4.36
C ALA A 355 5.02 -12.05 -3.57
N ASN A 356 3.88 -12.24 -4.21
CA ASN A 356 2.64 -12.74 -3.61
C ASN A 356 2.68 -14.23 -3.19
N THR A 357 3.70 -14.98 -3.61
CA THR A 357 3.83 -16.43 -3.31
C THR A 357 5.02 -16.74 -2.42
N THR A 358 4.93 -17.81 -1.64
CA THR A 358 6.02 -18.31 -0.77
C THR A 358 7.26 -18.68 -1.57
N THR A 359 7.08 -19.29 -2.75
CA THR A 359 8.18 -19.72 -3.63
C THR A 359 8.99 -18.52 -4.15
N LEU A 360 8.29 -17.47 -4.63
CA LEU A 360 8.94 -16.29 -5.17
C LEU A 360 9.49 -15.37 -4.07
N ALA A 361 8.83 -15.32 -2.91
CA ALA A 361 9.34 -14.57 -1.75
C ALA A 361 10.70 -15.11 -1.25
N ALA A 362 11.02 -16.39 -1.50
CA ALA A 362 12.34 -16.94 -1.21
C ALA A 362 13.45 -16.29 -2.06
N ILE A 363 13.17 -15.86 -3.28
CA ILE A 363 14.09 -15.10 -4.14
C ILE A 363 14.51 -13.79 -3.46
N ASN A 364 13.57 -13.11 -2.81
CA ASN A 364 13.86 -11.89 -2.08
C ASN A 364 14.85 -12.13 -0.92
N ALA A 365 14.77 -13.29 -0.25
CA ALA A 365 15.65 -13.62 0.87
C ALA A 365 17.10 -13.91 0.43
N SER A 366 17.32 -14.41 -0.79
CA SER A 366 18.65 -14.68 -1.35
C SER A 366 19.31 -13.44 -1.96
N ASN A 367 18.56 -12.40 -2.28
CA ASN A 367 19.10 -11.15 -2.82
C ASN A 367 19.62 -10.26 -1.68
N PRO A 368 20.92 -9.87 -1.66
CA PRO A 368 21.51 -9.06 -0.59
C PRO A 368 20.78 -7.72 -0.34
N GLN A 369 20.20 -7.12 -1.38
CA GLN A 369 19.44 -5.86 -1.25
C GLN A 369 18.06 -6.09 -0.61
N LEU A 370 17.44 -7.25 -0.85
CA LEU A 370 16.08 -7.56 -0.41
C LEU A 370 16.05 -8.39 0.87
N ALA A 371 17.13 -9.12 1.19
CA ALA A 371 17.21 -9.94 2.39
C ALA A 371 16.86 -9.21 3.71
N PRO A 372 17.19 -7.93 3.92
CA PRO A 372 16.74 -7.19 5.09
C PRO A 372 15.22 -7.06 5.18
N PHE A 373 14.53 -6.82 4.06
CA PHE A 373 13.08 -6.68 3.98
C PHE A 373 12.39 -8.04 4.15
N ALA A 374 12.89 -9.08 3.50
CA ALA A 374 12.40 -10.45 3.67
C ALA A 374 12.55 -10.93 5.13
N ARG A 375 13.64 -10.54 5.82
CA ARG A 375 13.78 -10.81 7.26
C ARG A 375 12.81 -10.01 8.11
N ALA A 376 12.56 -8.74 7.78
CA ALA A 376 11.58 -7.93 8.48
C ALA A 376 10.17 -8.49 8.35
N ALA A 377 9.80 -9.02 7.18
CA ALA A 377 8.51 -9.65 6.93
C ALA A 377 8.22 -10.86 7.81
N LYS A 378 9.25 -11.59 8.26
CA LYS A 378 9.09 -12.74 9.17
C LYS A 378 8.61 -12.34 10.57
N PHE A 379 8.81 -11.08 10.95
CA PHE A 379 8.39 -10.50 12.22
C PHE A 379 7.45 -9.35 11.92
N SER A 380 6.22 -9.68 11.56
CA SER A 380 5.25 -8.70 11.11
C SER A 380 4.12 -8.49 12.11
N TRP A 381 3.46 -7.37 11.98
CA TRP A 381 2.19 -7.07 12.62
C TRP A 381 1.17 -6.66 11.56
N PHE A 382 -0.09 -6.79 11.90
CA PHE A 382 -1.21 -6.45 11.04
C PHE A 382 -2.24 -5.61 11.80
N VAL A 383 -3.09 -4.93 11.06
CA VAL A 383 -4.19 -4.14 11.61
C VAL A 383 -5.32 -5.04 12.12
N PRO A 384 -6.27 -4.53 12.94
CA PRO A 384 -7.48 -5.25 13.28
C PRO A 384 -8.25 -5.71 12.03
N THR A 385 -8.45 -7.02 11.88
CA THR A 385 -9.16 -7.59 10.73
C THR A 385 -10.67 -7.46 10.95
N THR A 386 -11.24 -6.35 10.51
CA THR A 386 -12.66 -6.03 10.63
C THR A 386 -13.09 -5.11 9.49
N PRO A 387 -14.34 -5.21 9.00
CA PRO A 387 -14.87 -4.34 7.94
C PRO A 387 -14.73 -2.84 8.25
N ASN A 388 -14.78 -2.47 9.53
CA ASN A 388 -14.71 -1.07 9.96
C ASN A 388 -13.28 -0.53 10.07
N TRP A 389 -12.23 -1.32 9.81
CA TRP A 389 -10.86 -0.82 9.90
C TRP A 389 -10.56 0.31 8.92
N ALA A 390 -11.01 0.19 7.67
CA ALA A 390 -10.83 1.25 6.67
C ALA A 390 -11.45 2.59 7.10
N ASN A 391 -12.48 2.58 7.94
CA ASN A 391 -13.06 3.80 8.50
C ASN A 391 -12.14 4.45 9.55
N VAL A 392 -11.29 3.67 10.24
CA VAL A 392 -10.23 4.21 11.12
C VAL A 392 -9.15 4.90 10.31
N GLU A 393 -8.76 4.33 9.17
CA GLU A 393 -7.80 4.93 8.23
C GLU A 393 -8.37 6.20 7.60
N ASN A 394 -9.59 6.16 7.07
CA ASN A 394 -10.28 7.32 6.50
C ASN A 394 -10.45 8.49 7.48
N ALA A 395 -10.59 8.21 8.77
CA ALA A 395 -10.68 9.23 9.81
C ALA A 395 -9.31 9.73 10.29
N ASP A 396 -8.21 9.30 9.68
CA ASP A 396 -6.83 9.67 10.04
C ASP A 396 -6.53 9.49 11.54
N VAL A 397 -7.16 8.52 12.22
CA VAL A 397 -7.11 8.41 13.70
C VAL A 397 -5.67 8.26 14.20
N LEU A 398 -4.89 7.38 13.58
CA LEU A 398 -3.49 7.13 13.95
C LEU A 398 -2.60 8.32 13.58
N GLN A 399 -2.78 8.90 12.42
CA GLN A 399 -2.05 10.06 11.93
C GLN A 399 -2.27 11.28 12.85
N ASN A 400 -3.51 11.56 13.21
CA ASN A 400 -3.88 12.67 14.09
C ASN A 400 -3.32 12.49 15.51
N MET A 401 -3.32 11.25 16.04
CA MET A 401 -2.69 10.91 17.32
C MET A 401 -1.17 11.23 17.26
N LEU A 402 -0.48 10.74 16.24
CA LEU A 402 0.96 10.92 16.08
C LEU A 402 1.34 12.39 15.93
N VAL A 403 0.63 13.14 15.08
CA VAL A 403 0.82 14.59 14.93
C VAL A 403 0.66 15.30 16.27
N SER A 404 -0.35 14.95 17.06
CA SER A 404 -0.56 15.55 18.39
C SER A 404 0.60 15.26 19.36
N ILE A 405 1.16 14.05 19.30
CA ILE A 405 2.33 13.64 20.11
C ILE A 405 3.59 14.39 19.67
N PHE A 406 3.87 14.46 18.36
CA PHE A 406 5.13 15.01 17.85
C PHE A 406 5.16 16.54 17.86
N THR A 407 4.00 17.19 17.74
CA THR A 407 3.89 18.66 17.87
C THR A 407 3.80 19.12 19.32
N GLY A 408 3.61 18.19 20.29
CA GLY A 408 3.45 18.51 21.69
C GLY A 408 2.07 19.04 22.07
N ARG A 409 1.08 19.01 21.15
CA ARG A 409 -0.32 19.41 21.44
C ARG A 409 -0.98 18.52 22.49
N ALA A 410 -0.52 17.27 22.61
CA ALA A 410 -0.96 16.36 23.67
C ALA A 410 0.19 15.53 24.23
N SER A 411 0.06 15.10 25.48
CA SER A 411 0.91 14.04 26.02
C SER A 411 0.64 12.73 25.29
N VAL A 412 1.60 11.79 25.31
CA VAL A 412 1.43 10.44 24.73
C VAL A 412 0.16 9.79 25.29
N GLN A 413 -0.03 9.83 26.62
CA GLN A 413 -1.20 9.24 27.29
C GLN A 413 -2.52 9.86 26.79
N LYS A 414 -2.62 11.21 26.73
CA LYS A 414 -3.84 11.90 26.29
C LYS A 414 -4.17 11.59 24.83
N ALA A 415 -3.17 11.62 23.94
CA ALA A 415 -3.35 11.32 22.53
C ALA A 415 -3.78 9.85 22.32
N ALA A 416 -3.14 8.91 23.01
CA ALA A 416 -3.46 7.49 22.92
C ALA A 416 -4.84 7.15 23.52
N ASN A 417 -5.27 7.80 24.61
CA ASN A 417 -6.63 7.66 25.14
C ASN A 417 -7.69 8.10 24.12
N SER A 418 -7.49 9.27 23.51
CA SER A 418 -8.39 9.80 22.47
C SER A 418 -8.47 8.85 21.27
N ALA A 419 -7.31 8.40 20.75
CA ALA A 419 -7.28 7.46 19.64
C ALA A 419 -7.94 6.12 19.99
N SER A 420 -7.66 5.54 21.16
CA SER A 420 -8.30 4.30 21.62
C SER A 420 -9.82 4.41 21.70
N SER A 421 -10.34 5.52 22.20
CA SER A 421 -11.79 5.76 22.27
C SER A 421 -12.42 5.89 20.89
N GLN A 422 -11.75 6.60 19.96
CA GLN A 422 -12.22 6.73 18.58
C GLN A 422 -12.21 5.37 17.86
N ILE A 423 -11.12 4.60 17.98
CA ILE A 423 -11.00 3.26 17.40
C ILE A 423 -12.10 2.34 17.93
N THR A 424 -12.33 2.33 19.26
CA THR A 424 -13.41 1.52 19.86
C THR A 424 -14.77 1.85 19.24
N ARG A 425 -15.10 3.14 19.11
CA ARG A 425 -16.36 3.59 18.54
C ARG A 425 -16.50 3.21 17.07
N ILE A 426 -15.45 3.45 16.26
CA ILE A 426 -15.47 3.18 14.82
C ILE A 426 -15.57 1.68 14.55
N LEU A 427 -14.75 0.86 15.23
CA LEU A 427 -14.72 -0.58 14.98
C LEU A 427 -16.02 -1.30 15.37
N ASN A 428 -16.83 -0.72 16.25
CA ASN A 428 -18.11 -1.29 16.68
C ASN A 428 -19.33 -0.53 16.06
N ALA A 429 -19.12 0.37 15.11
CA ALA A 429 -20.21 1.06 14.44
C ALA A 429 -21.00 0.06 13.58
N GLY A 430 -22.32 -0.03 13.81
CA GLY A 430 -23.21 -0.94 13.07
C GLY A 430 -23.12 -2.41 13.47
N SER A 431 -22.51 -2.71 14.64
CA SER A 431 -22.46 -4.07 15.24
C SER A 431 -23.50 -4.23 16.35
#